data_61417856870519d071050e52851e534d
#
_entry.id   61417856870519d071050e52851e534d
#
_cell.length_a   1.000
_cell.length_b   1.000
_cell.length_c   1.000
_cell.angle_alpha   90.00
_cell.angle_beta   90.00
_cell.angle_gamma   90.00
#
_symmetry.space_group_name_H-M   'P 1'
#
loop_
_entity.id
_entity.type
_entity.pdbx_description
1 polymer ?
#
loop_
_entity_poly.entity_id
_entity_poly.type
_entity_poly.pdbx_seq_one_letter_code
_entity_poly.pdbx_strand_id
1 'polypeptide(L)'
;VEQQILITIATLAVTLAGFSGVVGIFSKELSAVKSYKLETLLFQSGVALFASLTALIASQIGEDISDEGEFREFWVISSWVYVSITIIALIFATIDIIKKESYKKINYDILFYLSFFFVIALLIFNALYIQDAYLYHIALEINLAYAFVSFYTLVMPTKE
;
A
#
# COMPACT_ATOMS: atom_id res chain seq x y z
N VAL A 1 -7.23 -18.56 -9.17
CA VAL A 1 -7.94 -17.27 -9.07
C VAL A 1 -7.16 -16.29 -8.20
N GLU A 2 -6.70 -16.67 -7.02
CA GLU A 2 -6.00 -15.81 -6.06
C GLU A 2 -4.69 -15.24 -6.60
N GLN A 3 -3.85 -16.05 -7.23
CA GLN A 3 -2.60 -15.58 -7.85
C GLN A 3 -2.85 -14.54 -8.94
N GLN A 4 -3.92 -14.71 -9.73
CA GLN A 4 -4.29 -13.76 -10.77
C GLN A 4 -4.65 -12.38 -10.18
N ILE A 5 -5.36 -12.35 -9.05
CA ILE A 5 -5.70 -11.11 -8.34
C ILE A 5 -4.42 -10.42 -7.86
N LEU A 6 -3.51 -11.15 -7.23
CA LEU A 6 -2.23 -10.60 -6.76
C LEU A 6 -1.37 -10.04 -7.90
N ILE A 7 -1.29 -10.75 -9.03
CA ILE A 7 -0.57 -10.26 -10.23
C ILE A 7 -1.22 -8.98 -10.76
N THR A 8 -2.55 -8.93 -10.80
CA THR A 8 -3.29 -7.74 -11.24
C THR A 8 -2.99 -6.54 -10.34
N ILE A 9 -3.06 -6.72 -9.02
CA ILE A 9 -2.75 -5.67 -8.04
C ILE A 9 -1.29 -5.20 -8.17
N ALA A 10 -0.34 -6.13 -8.28
CA ALA A 10 1.07 -5.80 -8.50
C ALA A 10 1.27 -4.99 -9.79
N THR A 11 0.61 -5.37 -10.89
CA THR A 11 0.68 -4.67 -12.17
C THR A 11 0.12 -3.25 -12.05
N LEU A 12 -1.02 -3.06 -11.40
CA LEU A 12 -1.61 -1.75 -11.16
C LEU A 12 -0.70 -0.89 -10.27
N ALA A 13 -0.09 -1.46 -9.25
CA ALA A 13 0.84 -0.76 -8.37
C ALA A 13 2.09 -0.26 -9.13
N VAL A 14 2.69 -1.10 -9.98
CA VAL A 14 3.81 -0.70 -10.85
C VAL A 14 3.39 0.39 -11.82
N THR A 15 2.21 0.29 -12.40
CA THR A 15 1.68 1.28 -13.32
C THR A 15 1.53 2.64 -12.65
N LEU A 16 0.94 2.69 -11.45
CA LEU A 16 0.80 3.93 -10.66
C LEU A 16 2.17 4.51 -10.28
N ALA A 17 3.10 3.67 -9.84
CA ALA A 17 4.46 4.10 -9.53
C ALA A 17 5.18 4.66 -10.76
N GLY A 18 5.03 4.02 -11.93
CA GLY A 18 5.59 4.48 -13.19
C GLY A 18 5.04 5.85 -13.61
N PHE A 19 3.73 6.04 -13.55
CA PHE A 19 3.11 7.33 -13.84
C PHE A 19 3.58 8.42 -12.88
N SER A 20 3.74 8.12 -11.60
CA SER A 20 4.24 9.08 -10.62
C SER A 20 5.68 9.50 -10.93
N GLY A 21 6.52 8.56 -11.37
CA GLY A 21 7.87 8.84 -11.83
C GLY A 21 7.89 9.80 -13.03
N VAL A 22 7.02 9.56 -14.02
CA VAL A 22 6.87 10.45 -15.18
C VAL A 22 6.43 11.86 -14.75
N VAL A 23 5.41 11.97 -13.90
CA VAL A 23 4.95 13.27 -13.37
C VAL A 23 6.06 13.98 -12.62
N GLY A 24 6.86 13.26 -11.80
CA GLY A 24 7.99 13.81 -11.07
C GLY A 24 9.08 14.39 -11.98
N ILE A 25 9.39 13.72 -13.10
CA ILE A 25 10.42 14.17 -14.07
C ILE A 25 9.96 15.41 -14.84
N PHE A 26 8.71 15.45 -15.28
CA PHE A 26 8.21 16.55 -16.12
C PHE A 26 7.75 17.78 -15.34
N SER A 27 7.55 17.66 -14.02
CA SER A 27 7.14 18.78 -13.17
C SER A 27 8.36 19.46 -12.57
N LYS A 28 8.94 20.44 -13.27
CA LYS A 28 10.16 21.17 -12.85
C LYS A 28 9.98 21.92 -11.50
N GLU A 29 8.76 22.31 -11.14
CA GLU A 29 8.45 22.98 -9.88
C GLU A 29 7.13 22.41 -9.30
N LEU A 30 7.25 21.31 -8.59
CA LEU A 30 6.11 20.82 -7.80
C LEU A 30 5.92 21.70 -6.56
N SER A 31 4.69 22.19 -6.36
CA SER A 31 4.35 22.78 -5.06
C SER A 31 4.57 21.73 -3.95
N ALA A 32 4.85 22.18 -2.72
CA ALA A 32 5.06 21.29 -1.59
C ALA A 32 3.92 20.25 -1.40
N VAL A 33 2.69 20.66 -1.73
CA VAL A 33 1.51 19.76 -1.69
C VAL A 33 1.57 18.67 -2.73
N LYS A 34 1.97 19.00 -3.96
CA LYS A 34 2.08 18.03 -5.05
C LYS A 34 3.25 17.07 -4.83
N SER A 35 4.38 17.58 -4.28
CA SER A 35 5.50 16.73 -3.89
C SER A 35 5.11 15.70 -2.84
N TYR A 36 4.39 16.13 -1.80
CA TYR A 36 3.88 15.23 -0.77
C TYR A 36 2.93 14.16 -1.34
N LYS A 37 2.01 14.54 -2.23
CA LYS A 37 1.10 13.59 -2.88
C LYS A 37 1.83 12.59 -3.76
N LEU A 38 2.87 13.03 -4.45
CA LEU A 38 3.72 12.17 -5.28
C LEU A 38 4.47 11.15 -4.41
N GLU A 39 5.06 11.58 -3.31
CA GLU A 39 5.74 10.72 -2.34
C GLU A 39 4.77 9.70 -1.74
N THR A 40 3.57 10.13 -1.34
CA THR A 40 2.51 9.26 -0.82
C THR A 40 2.07 8.21 -1.84
N LEU A 41 1.89 8.61 -3.10
CA LEU A 41 1.53 7.72 -4.19
C LEU A 41 2.60 6.65 -4.44
N LEU A 42 3.87 7.07 -4.57
CA LEU A 42 5.01 6.16 -4.76
C LEU A 42 5.10 5.17 -3.62
N PHE A 43 4.96 5.67 -2.41
CA PHE A 43 5.05 4.87 -1.22
C PHE A 43 3.95 3.81 -1.14
N GLN A 44 2.70 4.19 -1.35
CA GLN A 44 1.57 3.25 -1.31
C GLN A 44 1.60 2.23 -2.44
N SER A 45 1.98 2.67 -3.64
CA SER A 45 2.20 1.76 -4.75
C SER A 45 3.32 0.75 -4.44
N GLY A 46 4.40 1.20 -3.80
CA GLY A 46 5.47 0.34 -3.33
C GLY A 46 5.00 -0.69 -2.30
N VAL A 47 4.25 -0.27 -1.29
CA VAL A 47 3.70 -1.18 -0.28
C VAL A 47 2.77 -2.22 -0.93
N ALA A 48 1.86 -1.81 -1.81
CA ALA A 48 0.96 -2.73 -2.51
C ALA A 48 1.74 -3.73 -3.38
N LEU A 49 2.77 -3.27 -4.09
CA LEU A 49 3.62 -4.13 -4.91
C LEU A 49 4.34 -5.19 -4.07
N PHE A 50 5.08 -4.76 -3.04
CA PHE A 50 5.84 -5.69 -2.20
C PHE A 50 4.95 -6.66 -1.44
N ALA A 51 3.80 -6.21 -0.93
CA ALA A 51 2.85 -7.08 -0.27
C ALA A 51 2.27 -8.13 -1.24
N SER A 52 1.92 -7.74 -2.48
CA SER A 52 1.44 -8.67 -3.50
C SER A 52 2.50 -9.70 -3.90
N LEU A 53 3.75 -9.26 -4.09
CA LEU A 53 4.86 -10.16 -4.43
C LEU A 53 5.17 -11.13 -3.28
N THR A 54 5.14 -10.67 -2.04
CA THR A 54 5.34 -11.53 -0.86
C THR A 54 4.28 -12.63 -0.81
N ALA A 55 3.02 -12.28 -1.01
CA ALA A 55 1.94 -13.26 -1.03
C ALA A 55 2.04 -14.23 -2.22
N LEU A 56 2.46 -13.75 -3.40
CA LEU A 56 2.70 -14.61 -4.57
C LEU A 56 3.82 -15.63 -4.30
N ILE A 57 4.94 -15.18 -3.74
CA ILE A 57 6.05 -16.08 -3.39
C ILE A 57 5.60 -17.09 -2.33
N ALA A 58 4.90 -16.62 -1.29
CA ALA A 58 4.39 -17.47 -0.25
C ALA A 58 3.42 -18.54 -0.80
N SER A 59 2.50 -18.16 -1.69
CA SER A 59 1.55 -19.10 -2.30
C SER A 59 2.24 -20.16 -3.18
N GLN A 60 3.30 -19.79 -3.91
CA GLN A 60 4.06 -20.76 -4.73
C GLN A 60 4.81 -21.76 -3.86
N ILE A 61 5.45 -21.31 -2.77
CA ILE A 61 6.12 -22.19 -1.83
C ILE A 61 5.10 -23.16 -1.18
N GLY A 62 3.89 -22.65 -0.88
CA GLY A 62 2.82 -23.46 -0.32
C GLY A 62 2.30 -24.57 -1.23
N GLU A 63 2.14 -24.28 -2.51
CA GLU A 63 1.70 -25.29 -3.50
C GLU A 63 2.71 -26.44 -3.64
N ASP A 64 4.00 -26.17 -3.45
CA ASP A 64 5.06 -27.19 -3.59
C ASP A 64 5.19 -28.09 -2.35
N ILE A 65 4.72 -27.65 -1.18
CA ILE A 65 5.04 -28.32 0.10
C ILE A 65 3.82 -29.00 0.74
N SER A 66 2.56 -28.61 0.39
CA SER A 66 1.44 -28.84 1.29
C SER A 66 0.38 -29.85 0.90
N ASP A 67 0.03 -30.67 1.91
CA ASP A 67 -1.34 -31.13 2.16
C ASP A 67 -2.24 -29.97 2.60
N GLU A 68 -3.53 -30.04 2.33
CA GLU A 68 -4.53 -28.94 2.42
C GLU A 68 -4.57 -28.09 3.72
N GLY A 69 -3.88 -28.49 4.79
CA GLY A 69 -3.86 -27.79 6.08
C GLY A 69 -2.86 -26.63 6.20
N GLU A 70 -1.78 -26.64 5.43
CA GLU A 70 -0.68 -25.69 5.56
C GLU A 70 -0.93 -24.36 4.81
N PHE A 71 -1.92 -24.32 3.90
CA PHE A 71 -2.24 -23.13 3.09
C PHE A 71 -2.66 -21.91 3.93
N ARG A 72 -3.25 -22.12 5.10
CA ARG A 72 -3.64 -21.06 6.03
C ARG A 72 -2.45 -20.31 6.63
N GLU A 73 -1.36 -21.01 6.91
CA GLU A 73 -0.17 -20.42 7.52
C GLU A 73 0.48 -19.37 6.61
N PHE A 74 0.39 -19.54 5.28
CA PHE A 74 0.92 -18.56 4.33
C PHE A 74 0.21 -17.21 4.40
N TRP A 75 -1.10 -17.21 4.59
CA TRP A 75 -1.87 -15.97 4.73
C TRP A 75 -1.58 -15.29 6.06
N VAL A 76 -1.31 -16.04 7.11
CA VAL A 76 -0.86 -15.51 8.40
C VAL A 76 0.50 -14.84 8.24
N ILE A 77 1.47 -15.54 7.65
CA ILE A 77 2.83 -15.01 7.44
C ILE A 77 2.77 -13.75 6.54
N SER A 78 2.07 -13.84 5.41
CA SER A 78 1.92 -12.71 4.47
C SER A 78 1.26 -11.50 5.14
N SER A 79 0.25 -11.72 5.99
CA SER A 79 -0.41 -10.65 6.75
C SER A 79 0.55 -9.97 7.74
N TRP A 80 1.35 -10.74 8.47
CA TRP A 80 2.35 -10.18 9.39
C TRP A 80 3.46 -9.43 8.68
N VAL A 81 3.93 -9.93 7.54
CA VAL A 81 4.93 -9.23 6.70
C VAL A 81 4.35 -7.92 6.21
N TYR A 82 3.10 -7.92 5.73
CA TYR A 82 2.45 -6.70 5.25
C TYR A 82 2.24 -5.69 6.39
N VAL A 83 1.78 -6.12 7.56
CA VAL A 83 1.67 -5.26 8.75
C VAL A 83 3.03 -4.64 9.10
N SER A 84 4.10 -5.43 9.10
CA SER A 84 5.44 -4.96 9.41
C SER A 84 5.93 -3.90 8.42
N ILE A 85 5.76 -4.14 7.12
CA ILE A 85 6.08 -3.17 6.07
C ILE A 85 5.28 -1.89 6.27
N THR A 86 3.98 -2.00 6.55
CA THR A 86 3.09 -0.85 6.73
C THR A 86 3.47 -0.03 7.96
N ILE A 87 3.85 -0.66 9.08
CA ILE A 87 4.30 0.03 10.30
C ILE A 87 5.61 0.77 10.05
N ILE A 88 6.60 0.10 9.43
CA ILE A 88 7.88 0.72 9.07
C ILE A 88 7.63 1.95 8.22
N ALA A 89 6.77 1.81 7.29
CA ALA A 89 6.33 2.82 6.38
C ALA A 89 5.69 4.03 7.08
N LEU A 90 4.76 3.80 7.99
CA LEU A 90 4.17 4.86 8.81
C LEU A 90 5.20 5.60 9.66
N ILE A 91 6.19 4.87 10.20
CA ILE A 91 7.28 5.49 10.96
C ILE A 91 8.06 6.45 10.07
N PHE A 92 8.48 6.03 8.87
CA PHE A 92 9.21 6.89 7.95
C PHE A 92 8.38 8.11 7.51
N ALA A 93 7.11 7.92 7.16
CA ALA A 93 6.21 9.01 6.80
C ALA A 93 6.04 10.02 7.94
N THR A 94 5.89 9.53 9.17
CA THR A 94 5.75 10.39 10.36
C THR A 94 7.03 11.19 10.63
N ILE A 95 8.21 10.55 10.52
CA ILE A 95 9.50 11.23 10.70
C ILE A 95 9.67 12.35 9.66
N ASP A 96 9.28 12.09 8.42
CA ASP A 96 9.41 13.08 7.34
C ASP A 96 8.48 14.27 7.54
N ILE A 97 7.25 14.04 7.98
CA ILE A 97 6.29 15.12 8.34
C ILE A 97 6.83 15.99 9.48
N ILE A 98 7.40 15.37 10.53
CA ILE A 98 7.97 16.09 11.66
C ILE A 98 9.16 16.96 11.22
N LYS A 99 10.03 16.44 10.34
CA LYS A 99 11.21 17.17 9.85
C LYS A 99 10.87 18.34 8.94
N LYS A 100 9.81 18.24 8.16
CA LYS A 100 9.42 19.28 7.16
C LYS A 100 8.60 20.43 7.78
N GLU A 101 8.36 20.48 9.10
CA GLU A 101 7.53 21.50 9.78
C GLU A 101 6.15 21.73 9.14
N SER A 102 5.66 20.78 8.37
CA SER A 102 4.44 20.92 7.58
C SER A 102 3.14 20.73 8.38
N TYR A 103 3.15 21.04 9.67
CA TYR A 103 1.99 20.90 10.57
C TYR A 103 0.70 21.62 10.12
N LYS A 104 0.76 22.52 9.14
CA LYS A 104 -0.38 23.35 8.74
C LYS A 104 -1.40 22.68 7.80
N LYS A 105 -1.21 21.41 7.39
CA LYS A 105 -2.11 20.72 6.43
C LYS A 105 -2.74 19.43 6.99
N ILE A 106 -3.11 19.45 8.25
CA ILE A 106 -3.63 18.30 9.03
C ILE A 106 -4.81 17.57 8.38
N ASN A 107 -5.68 18.22 7.60
CA ASN A 107 -6.90 17.58 7.10
C ASN A 107 -6.68 16.46 6.07
N TYR A 108 -5.61 16.51 5.28
CA TYR A 108 -5.30 15.44 4.31
C TYR A 108 -4.59 14.25 4.97
N ASP A 109 -3.86 14.52 6.03
CA ASP A 109 -3.09 13.50 6.74
C ASP A 109 -3.96 12.57 7.59
N ILE A 110 -5.09 13.05 8.12
CA ILE A 110 -6.00 12.25 8.93
C ILE A 110 -6.57 11.07 8.13
N LEU A 111 -7.02 11.30 6.89
CA LEU A 111 -7.57 10.23 6.05
C LEU A 111 -6.50 9.19 5.70
N PHE A 112 -5.26 9.65 5.46
CA PHE A 112 -4.11 8.78 5.21
C PHE A 112 -3.86 7.87 6.41
N TYR A 113 -3.69 8.42 7.61
CA TYR A 113 -3.46 7.63 8.81
C TYR A 113 -4.62 6.69 9.13
N LEU A 114 -5.86 7.15 8.97
CA LEU A 114 -7.05 6.35 9.20
C LEU A 114 -7.09 5.12 8.29
N SER A 115 -6.77 5.27 7.00
CA SER A 115 -6.72 4.15 6.05
C SER A 115 -5.65 3.13 6.42
N PHE A 116 -4.46 3.57 6.84
CA PHE A 116 -3.40 2.66 7.30
C PHE A 116 -3.76 1.92 8.58
N PHE A 117 -4.32 2.61 9.57
CA PHE A 117 -4.79 1.95 10.79
C PHE A 117 -5.87 0.92 10.50
N PHE A 118 -6.78 1.22 9.58
CA PHE A 118 -7.82 0.27 9.17
C PHE A 118 -7.23 -0.95 8.47
N VAL A 119 -6.28 -0.77 7.54
CA VAL A 119 -5.58 -1.87 6.87
C VAL A 119 -4.80 -2.73 7.88
N ILE A 120 -4.07 -2.11 8.81
CA ILE A 120 -3.35 -2.83 9.87
C ILE A 120 -4.32 -3.65 10.73
N ALA A 121 -5.42 -3.05 11.18
CA ALA A 121 -6.42 -3.75 11.98
C ALA A 121 -7.04 -4.94 11.22
N LEU A 122 -7.35 -4.76 9.94
CA LEU A 122 -7.89 -5.80 9.09
C LEU A 122 -6.90 -6.97 8.92
N LEU A 123 -5.62 -6.66 8.70
CA LEU A 123 -4.58 -7.67 8.53
C LEU A 123 -4.26 -8.41 9.84
N ILE A 124 -4.24 -7.72 10.98
CA ILE A 124 -4.09 -8.37 12.29
C ILE A 124 -5.27 -9.29 12.56
N PHE A 125 -6.50 -8.82 12.26
CA PHE A 125 -7.70 -9.63 12.39
C PHE A 125 -7.63 -10.86 11.48
N ASN A 126 -7.18 -10.69 10.24
CA ASN A 126 -6.96 -11.82 9.34
C ASN A 126 -5.94 -12.82 9.90
N ALA A 127 -4.78 -12.34 10.36
CA ALA A 127 -3.71 -13.21 10.86
C ALA A 127 -4.11 -14.00 12.10
N LEU A 128 -4.94 -13.43 12.99
CA LEU A 128 -5.29 -14.04 14.26
C LEU A 128 -6.55 -14.92 14.20
N TYR A 129 -7.53 -14.60 13.34
CA TYR A 129 -8.85 -15.21 13.41
C TYR A 129 -9.31 -15.87 12.10
N ILE A 130 -9.16 -15.21 10.97
CA ILE A 130 -9.74 -15.68 9.70
C ILE A 130 -8.77 -16.53 8.91
N GLN A 131 -7.52 -16.05 8.77
CA GLN A 131 -6.43 -16.77 8.08
C GLN A 131 -6.77 -17.09 6.61
N ASP A 132 -7.35 -16.12 5.89
CA ASP A 132 -7.88 -16.28 4.54
C ASP A 132 -7.30 -15.23 3.57
N ALA A 133 -7.17 -15.63 2.30
CA ALA A 133 -6.79 -14.78 1.19
C ALA A 133 -7.69 -13.57 1.01
N TYR A 134 -8.99 -13.74 1.25
CA TYR A 134 -10.00 -12.72 0.97
C TYR A 134 -9.75 -11.40 1.71
N LEU A 135 -9.51 -11.46 3.02
CA LEU A 135 -9.24 -10.25 3.81
C LEU A 135 -7.89 -9.62 3.45
N TYR A 136 -6.91 -10.44 3.06
CA TYR A 136 -5.63 -9.95 2.57
C TYR A 136 -5.80 -9.15 1.26
N HIS A 137 -6.59 -9.68 0.32
CA HIS A 137 -6.88 -8.98 -0.94
C HIS A 137 -7.64 -7.68 -0.71
N ILE A 138 -8.63 -7.66 0.18
CA ILE A 138 -9.34 -6.41 0.54
C ILE A 138 -8.36 -5.37 1.10
N ALA A 139 -7.43 -5.77 1.96
CA ALA A 139 -6.43 -4.84 2.49
C ALA A 139 -5.54 -4.24 1.37
N LEU A 140 -5.14 -5.05 0.40
CA LEU A 140 -4.40 -4.58 -0.78
C LEU A 140 -5.21 -3.64 -1.66
N GLU A 141 -6.48 -3.95 -1.91
CA GLU A 141 -7.38 -3.11 -2.69
C GLU A 141 -7.62 -1.74 -2.04
N ILE A 142 -7.80 -1.69 -0.72
CA ILE A 142 -7.93 -0.43 0.02
C ILE A 142 -6.68 0.42 -0.13
N ASN A 143 -5.49 -0.18 0.00
CA ASN A 143 -4.23 0.52 -0.17
C ASN A 143 -4.08 1.05 -1.60
N LEU A 144 -4.40 0.24 -2.60
CA LEU A 144 -4.35 0.63 -4.01
C LEU A 144 -5.37 1.72 -4.36
N ALA A 145 -6.58 1.64 -3.81
CA ALA A 145 -7.61 2.67 -3.98
C ALA A 145 -7.14 4.02 -3.44
N TYR A 146 -6.46 4.02 -2.29
CA TYR A 146 -5.89 5.24 -1.75
C TYR A 146 -4.74 5.78 -2.59
N ALA A 147 -3.87 4.92 -3.13
CA ALA A 147 -2.84 5.31 -4.09
C ALA A 147 -3.48 5.97 -5.33
N PHE A 148 -4.59 5.41 -5.83
CA PHE A 148 -5.33 5.98 -6.95
C PHE A 148 -5.94 7.36 -6.62
N VAL A 149 -6.50 7.55 -5.42
CA VAL A 149 -7.00 8.86 -4.97
C VAL A 149 -5.86 9.88 -4.90
N SER A 150 -4.69 9.49 -4.42
CA SER A 150 -3.49 10.33 -4.38
C SER A 150 -3.05 10.73 -5.79
N PHE A 151 -3.04 9.78 -6.73
CA PHE A 151 -2.77 10.03 -8.15
C PHE A 151 -3.78 10.99 -8.77
N TYR A 152 -5.07 10.75 -8.58
CA TYR A 152 -6.13 11.60 -9.10
C TYR A 152 -5.97 13.05 -8.62
N THR A 153 -5.73 13.25 -7.33
CA THR A 153 -5.53 14.58 -6.76
C THR A 153 -4.21 15.26 -7.17
N LEU A 154 -3.22 14.47 -7.60
CA LEU A 154 -1.95 14.98 -8.14
C LEU A 154 -2.14 15.55 -9.55
N VAL A 155 -2.95 14.89 -10.38
CA VAL A 155 -3.17 15.24 -11.79
C VAL A 155 -4.20 16.38 -11.93
N MET A 156 -5.17 16.45 -11.02
CA MET A 156 -6.18 17.51 -11.08
C MET A 156 -5.58 18.90 -10.87
N PRO A 157 -6.01 19.91 -11.67
CA PRO A 157 -5.60 21.28 -11.44
C PRO A 157 -6.12 21.75 -10.07
N THR A 158 -5.23 22.12 -9.18
CA THR A 158 -5.59 22.83 -7.95
C THR A 158 -6.19 24.17 -8.36
N LYS A 159 -7.47 24.42 -8.04
CA LYS A 159 -8.00 25.77 -8.05
C LYS A 159 -7.24 26.53 -6.96
N GLU A 160 -6.29 27.37 -7.38
CA GLU A 160 -5.67 28.38 -6.53
C GLU A 160 -6.66 29.47 -6.19
#